data_089e4528422dd7d509f641e2cf25ab5f
#
_entry.id   089e4528422dd7d509f641e2cf25ab5f
#
_cell.length_a   1.000
_cell.length_b   1.000
_cell.length_c   1.000
_cell.angle_alpha   90.00
_cell.angle_beta   90.00
_cell.angle_gamma   90.00
#
_symmetry.space_group_name_H-M   'P 1'
#
loop_
_entity.id
_entity.type
_entity.pdbx_description
1 polymer ?
#
loop_
_entity_poly.entity_id
_entity_poly.type
_entity_poly.pdbx_seq_one_letter_code
_entity_poly.pdbx_strand_id
1 'polypeptide(L)'
;IIHLVSFFVLLSSYYFLFRWYEKREIKELSIKYLPKEMFGGFAFGFSAISLSIFILYLLGYYHIIDILTEDYSLKLFMTLVVAALIEDLFTRGLVLRELENWLGTNIAILIIMVIETYHIFNPNTTFFSFIVSLCWGFTMSMLFVYTKRVWLPFFFHIGWNFAQPFYGSNLTGLDNMGKIIHSKFEGPVLFTGGGIGIEDSIITVFILFSIGVFLYHRSNKEGKIIKRKKIKL
;
A
#
# COMPACT_ATOMS: atom_id res chain seq x y z
N ILE A 1 -6.15 -1.35 23.08
CA ILE A 1 -5.20 -2.32 23.67
C ILE A 1 -5.06 -3.55 22.78
N ILE A 2 -6.14 -4.22 22.36
CA ILE A 2 -6.09 -5.46 21.55
C ILE A 2 -5.26 -5.24 20.25
N HIS A 3 -5.51 -4.20 19.49
CA HIS A 3 -4.77 -3.93 18.25
C HIS A 3 -3.27 -3.71 18.45
N LEU A 4 -2.88 -3.02 19.53
CA LEU A 4 -1.46 -2.86 19.89
C LEU A 4 -0.82 -4.20 20.24
N VAL A 5 -1.51 -5.03 21.03
CA VAL A 5 -1.04 -6.38 21.35
C VAL A 5 -0.89 -7.21 20.07
N SER A 6 -1.90 -7.21 19.19
CA SER A 6 -1.84 -7.92 17.90
C SER A 6 -0.67 -7.46 17.04
N PHE A 7 -0.42 -6.15 16.96
CA PHE A 7 0.70 -5.57 16.21
C PHE A 7 2.05 -6.13 16.71
N PHE A 8 2.29 -6.08 18.03
CA PHE A 8 3.55 -6.59 18.59
C PHE A 8 3.67 -8.11 18.52
N VAL A 9 2.56 -8.84 18.68
CA VAL A 9 2.54 -10.31 18.53
C VAL A 9 2.90 -10.70 17.10
N LEU A 10 2.34 -10.06 16.09
CA LEU A 10 2.66 -10.31 14.68
C LEU A 10 4.13 -10.08 14.38
N LEU A 11 4.68 -8.92 14.78
CA LEU A 11 6.10 -8.61 14.56
C LEU A 11 7.01 -9.61 15.28
N SER A 12 6.71 -9.92 16.52
CA SER A 12 7.50 -10.86 17.31
C SER A 12 7.43 -12.27 16.72
N SER A 13 6.23 -12.72 16.34
CA SER A 13 6.03 -14.04 15.71
C SER A 13 6.79 -14.15 14.41
N TYR A 14 6.72 -13.13 13.54
CA TYR A 14 7.49 -13.07 12.30
C TYR A 14 9.00 -13.14 12.62
N TYR A 15 9.49 -12.27 13.53
CA TYR A 15 10.90 -12.20 13.89
C TYR A 15 11.42 -13.54 14.40
N PHE A 16 10.76 -14.12 15.41
CA PHE A 16 11.22 -15.36 16.04
C PHE A 16 11.08 -16.56 15.12
N LEU A 17 9.98 -16.67 14.35
CA LEU A 17 9.76 -17.76 13.40
C LEU A 17 10.89 -17.81 12.37
N PHE A 18 11.17 -16.72 11.69
CA PHE A 18 12.19 -16.69 10.65
C PHE A 18 13.62 -16.67 11.20
N ARG A 19 13.84 -16.05 12.36
CA ARG A 19 15.12 -16.13 13.07
C ARG A 19 15.48 -17.57 13.44
N TRP A 20 14.49 -18.32 13.90
CA TRP A 20 14.68 -19.71 14.32
C TRP A 20 14.70 -20.67 13.13
N TYR A 21 13.76 -20.53 12.19
CA TYR A 21 13.61 -21.42 11.04
C TYR A 21 14.70 -21.23 9.99
N GLU A 22 14.90 -19.99 9.53
CA GLU A 22 15.89 -19.66 8.48
C GLU A 22 17.30 -19.41 9.05
N LYS A 23 17.44 -19.32 10.37
CA LYS A 23 18.73 -19.10 11.07
C LYS A 23 19.53 -17.90 10.56
N ARG A 24 18.85 -16.84 10.11
CA ARG A 24 19.42 -15.62 9.54
C ARG A 24 19.07 -14.37 10.36
N GLU A 25 19.75 -13.29 10.06
CA GLU A 25 19.36 -11.96 10.53
C GLU A 25 18.11 -11.47 9.77
N ILE A 26 17.13 -10.93 10.49
CA ILE A 26 15.86 -10.43 9.94
C ILE A 26 16.05 -8.96 9.55
N LYS A 27 16.70 -8.71 8.42
CA LYS A 27 17.08 -7.36 7.96
C LYS A 27 15.88 -6.55 7.52
N GLU A 28 14.83 -7.20 7.04
CA GLU A 28 13.60 -6.55 6.59
C GLU A 28 12.82 -5.88 7.73
N LEU A 29 13.07 -6.28 9.00
CA LEU A 29 12.54 -5.62 10.20
C LEU A 29 13.54 -4.67 10.87
N SER A 30 14.68 -4.36 10.23
CA SER A 30 15.67 -3.45 10.81
C SER A 30 15.07 -2.08 11.12
N ILE A 31 15.21 -1.65 12.37
CA ILE A 31 14.70 -0.36 12.88
C ILE A 31 15.66 0.82 12.63
N LYS A 32 16.82 0.57 12.03
CA LYS A 32 17.86 1.60 11.81
C LYS A 32 17.35 2.89 11.17
N TYR A 33 16.39 2.76 10.24
CA TYR A 33 15.81 3.89 9.50
C TYR A 33 14.32 4.08 9.82
N LEU A 34 13.80 3.41 10.87
CA LEU A 34 12.40 3.38 11.20
C LEU A 34 11.74 4.77 11.28
N PRO A 35 12.31 5.79 11.99
CA PRO A 35 11.68 7.11 12.04
C PRO A 35 11.55 7.76 10.65
N LYS A 36 12.60 7.65 9.81
CA LYS A 36 12.59 8.19 8.45
C LYS A 36 11.55 7.48 7.57
N GLU A 37 11.44 6.17 7.66
CA GLU A 37 10.50 5.37 6.87
C GLU A 37 9.06 5.54 7.38
N MET A 38 8.88 5.75 8.68
CA MET A 38 7.59 6.04 9.28
C MET A 38 7.02 7.37 8.78
N PHE A 39 7.74 8.47 9.00
CA PHE A 39 7.27 9.77 8.57
C PHE A 39 7.26 9.92 7.04
N GLY A 40 8.33 9.45 6.37
CA GLY A 40 8.45 9.53 4.92
C GLY A 40 7.46 8.64 4.20
N GLY A 41 7.27 7.41 4.64
CA GLY A 41 6.28 6.48 4.07
C GLY A 41 4.86 7.00 4.24
N PHE A 42 4.48 7.37 5.48
CA PHE A 42 3.16 7.92 5.75
C PHE A 42 2.88 9.17 4.91
N ALA A 43 3.79 10.14 4.94
CA ALA A 43 3.63 11.37 4.16
C ALA A 43 3.53 11.09 2.65
N PHE A 44 4.30 10.12 2.15
CA PHE A 44 4.29 9.74 0.74
C PHE A 44 2.97 9.10 0.33
N GLY A 45 2.45 8.13 1.10
CA GLY A 45 1.14 7.51 0.84
C GLY A 45 0.00 8.51 0.95
N PHE A 46 0.00 9.33 2.00
CA PHE A 46 -0.97 10.41 2.18
C PHE A 46 -0.93 11.41 1.01
N SER A 47 0.26 11.84 0.58
CA SER A 47 0.43 12.79 -0.52
C SER A 47 -0.01 12.21 -1.87
N ALA A 48 0.11 10.90 -2.09
CA ALA A 48 -0.34 10.27 -3.32
C ALA A 48 -1.87 10.38 -3.48
N ILE A 49 -2.64 10.10 -2.43
CA ILE A 49 -4.10 10.33 -2.42
C ILE A 49 -4.42 11.82 -2.47
N SER A 50 -3.70 12.66 -1.71
CA SER A 50 -3.90 14.11 -1.72
C SER A 50 -3.75 14.69 -3.13
N LEU A 51 -2.78 14.20 -3.90
CA LEU A 51 -2.60 14.59 -5.30
C LEU A 51 -3.79 14.17 -6.17
N SER A 52 -4.34 12.97 -5.96
CA SER A 52 -5.55 12.53 -6.66
C SER A 52 -6.75 13.44 -6.36
N ILE A 53 -6.96 13.76 -5.07
CA ILE A 53 -8.01 14.68 -4.63
C ILE A 53 -7.80 16.08 -5.19
N PHE A 54 -6.57 16.58 -5.18
CA PHE A 54 -6.25 17.90 -5.74
C PHE A 54 -6.57 17.98 -7.25
N ILE A 55 -6.25 16.93 -8.01
CA ILE A 55 -6.61 16.85 -9.42
C ILE A 55 -8.14 16.86 -9.59
N LEU A 56 -8.88 16.07 -8.78
CA LEU A 56 -10.34 16.10 -8.82
C LEU A 56 -10.93 17.46 -8.48
N TYR A 57 -10.34 18.16 -7.51
CA TYR A 57 -10.72 19.53 -7.14
C TYR A 57 -10.54 20.48 -8.32
N LEU A 58 -9.42 20.41 -9.01
CA LEU A 58 -9.16 21.25 -10.23
C LEU A 58 -10.11 20.93 -11.38
N LEU A 59 -10.56 19.67 -11.49
CA LEU A 59 -11.55 19.25 -12.49
C LEU A 59 -13.00 19.60 -12.12
N GLY A 60 -13.24 20.12 -10.89
CA GLY A 60 -14.57 20.39 -10.40
C GLY A 60 -15.37 19.15 -10.00
N TYR A 61 -14.70 18.04 -9.68
CA TYR A 61 -15.33 16.77 -9.30
C TYR A 61 -15.25 16.48 -7.78
N TYR A 62 -14.55 17.31 -7.02
CA TYR A 62 -14.43 17.20 -5.57
C TYR A 62 -14.86 18.49 -4.90
N HIS A 63 -15.84 18.41 -4.01
CA HIS A 63 -16.40 19.54 -3.28
C HIS A 63 -16.39 19.27 -1.77
N ILE A 64 -15.81 20.17 -1.00
CA ILE A 64 -15.88 20.13 0.46
C ILE A 64 -17.22 20.72 0.89
N ILE A 65 -17.99 19.98 1.69
CA ILE A 65 -19.27 20.40 2.24
C ILE A 65 -19.07 20.91 3.67
N ASP A 66 -18.40 20.10 4.51
CA ASP A 66 -18.18 20.42 5.91
C ASP A 66 -16.94 19.66 6.45
N ILE A 67 -16.50 20.03 7.65
CA ILE A 67 -15.41 19.33 8.37
C ILE A 67 -16.01 18.75 9.65
N LEU A 68 -16.21 17.44 9.65
CA LEU A 68 -16.79 16.69 10.76
C LEU A 68 -15.71 15.77 11.35
N THR A 69 -15.32 16.05 12.61
CA THR A 69 -14.30 15.22 13.29
C THR A 69 -14.89 14.09 14.13
N GLU A 70 -16.22 14.05 14.31
CA GLU A 70 -16.87 13.20 15.30
C GLU A 70 -17.14 11.77 14.80
N ASP A 71 -17.21 11.55 13.49
CA ASP A 71 -17.62 10.27 12.92
C ASP A 71 -16.46 9.31 12.60
N TYR A 72 -15.22 9.77 12.75
CA TYR A 72 -14.06 8.96 12.39
C TYR A 72 -13.80 7.83 13.39
N SER A 73 -13.88 6.58 12.92
CA SER A 73 -13.67 5.40 13.76
C SER A 73 -12.19 5.04 13.93
N LEU A 74 -11.56 5.57 14.96
CA LEU A 74 -10.19 5.21 15.32
C LEU A 74 -10.02 3.67 15.53
N LYS A 75 -11.05 3.01 16.07
CA LYS A 75 -11.02 1.54 16.27
C LYS A 75 -10.90 0.81 14.94
N LEU A 76 -11.69 1.19 13.94
CA LEU A 76 -11.67 0.58 12.62
C LEU A 76 -10.35 0.89 11.91
N PHE A 77 -9.86 2.13 12.00
CA PHE A 77 -8.54 2.49 11.48
C PHE A 77 -7.41 1.62 12.07
N MET A 78 -7.40 1.42 13.39
CA MET A 78 -6.41 0.54 14.03
C MET A 78 -6.54 -0.92 13.59
N THR A 79 -7.74 -1.39 13.26
CA THR A 79 -7.93 -2.71 12.63
C THR A 79 -7.25 -2.77 11.27
N LEU A 80 -7.40 -1.74 10.44
CA LEU A 80 -6.75 -1.66 9.13
C LEU A 80 -5.23 -1.54 9.23
N VAL A 81 -4.70 -0.86 10.25
CA VAL A 81 -3.26 -0.83 10.52
C VAL A 81 -2.72 -2.24 10.78
N VAL A 82 -3.44 -3.05 11.55
CA VAL A 82 -3.04 -4.45 11.80
C VAL A 82 -3.18 -5.29 10.54
N ALA A 83 -4.25 -5.11 9.77
CA ALA A 83 -4.45 -5.81 8.49
C ALA A 83 -3.34 -5.47 7.48
N ALA A 84 -2.99 -4.18 7.33
CA ALA A 84 -1.88 -3.73 6.50
C ALA A 84 -0.53 -4.35 6.94
N LEU A 85 -0.30 -4.47 8.25
CA LEU A 85 0.91 -5.14 8.75
C LEU A 85 0.96 -6.61 8.35
N ILE A 86 -0.16 -7.35 8.50
CA ILE A 86 -0.24 -8.75 8.09
C ILE A 86 0.06 -8.89 6.61
N GLU A 87 -0.59 -8.06 5.79
CA GLU A 87 -0.42 -8.07 4.34
C GLU A 87 1.03 -7.77 3.95
N ASP A 88 1.63 -6.71 4.48
CA ASP A 88 3.00 -6.31 4.12
C ASP A 88 4.07 -7.29 4.64
N LEU A 89 3.88 -7.87 5.81
CA LEU A 89 4.77 -8.93 6.30
C LEU A 89 4.67 -10.18 5.43
N PHE A 90 3.46 -10.58 5.04
CA PHE A 90 3.25 -11.76 4.22
C PHE A 90 3.72 -11.53 2.78
N THR A 91 3.20 -10.52 2.10
CA THR A 91 3.45 -10.32 0.66
C THR A 91 4.85 -9.80 0.39
N ARG A 92 5.38 -8.86 1.17
CA ARG A 92 6.69 -8.21 0.97
C ARG A 92 7.79 -8.87 1.80
N GLY A 93 7.54 -9.07 3.09
CA GLY A 93 8.51 -9.67 4.01
C GLY A 93 8.80 -11.14 3.72
N LEU A 94 7.79 -11.92 3.33
CA LEU A 94 7.92 -13.34 3.06
C LEU A 94 7.92 -13.63 1.55
N VAL A 95 6.78 -13.45 0.86
CA VAL A 95 6.59 -13.98 -0.49
C VAL A 95 7.49 -13.27 -1.50
N LEU A 96 7.48 -11.94 -1.56
CA LEU A 96 8.33 -11.18 -2.48
C LEU A 96 9.81 -11.46 -2.24
N ARG A 97 10.24 -11.44 -0.98
CA ARG A 97 11.64 -11.71 -0.61
C ARG A 97 12.09 -13.08 -1.09
N GLU A 98 11.30 -14.14 -0.86
CA GLU A 98 11.65 -15.49 -1.29
C GLU A 98 11.64 -15.62 -2.81
N LEU A 99 10.64 -15.05 -3.48
CA LEU A 99 10.58 -15.05 -4.94
C LEU A 99 11.75 -14.27 -5.56
N GLU A 100 12.18 -13.15 -4.97
CA GLU A 100 13.38 -12.42 -5.41
C GLU A 100 14.64 -13.29 -5.34
N ASN A 101 14.81 -14.01 -4.23
CA ASN A 101 15.97 -14.89 -4.05
C ASN A 101 16.00 -16.03 -5.08
N TRP A 102 14.85 -16.53 -5.47
CA TRP A 102 14.72 -17.67 -6.37
C TRP A 102 14.66 -17.26 -7.84
N LEU A 103 13.79 -16.31 -8.20
CA LEU A 103 13.46 -15.97 -9.58
C LEU A 103 14.03 -14.61 -10.04
N GLY A 104 14.58 -13.82 -9.11
CA GLY A 104 15.00 -12.45 -9.34
C GLY A 104 13.83 -11.45 -9.23
N THR A 105 14.18 -10.17 -9.07
CA THR A 105 13.22 -9.10 -8.73
C THR A 105 12.09 -8.97 -9.75
N ASN A 106 12.40 -8.99 -11.05
CA ASN A 106 11.39 -8.70 -12.07
C ASN A 106 10.27 -9.74 -12.10
N ILE A 107 10.62 -11.03 -12.02
CA ILE A 107 9.63 -12.12 -12.01
C ILE A 107 8.87 -12.12 -10.67
N ALA A 108 9.57 -11.88 -9.57
CA ALA A 108 8.96 -11.78 -8.25
C ALA A 108 7.87 -10.69 -8.21
N ILE A 109 8.17 -9.50 -8.74
CA ILE A 109 7.20 -8.40 -8.82
C ILE A 109 5.98 -8.80 -9.66
N LEU A 110 6.16 -9.40 -10.83
CA LEU A 110 5.05 -9.85 -11.68
C LEU A 110 4.13 -10.84 -10.95
N ILE A 111 4.70 -11.77 -10.19
CA ILE A 111 3.92 -12.71 -9.38
C ILE A 111 3.15 -11.97 -8.27
N ILE A 112 3.79 -11.03 -7.56
CA ILE A 112 3.10 -10.22 -6.53
C ILE A 112 1.99 -9.39 -7.14
N MET A 113 2.20 -8.76 -8.28
CA MET A 113 1.14 -8.01 -8.98
C MET A 113 -0.11 -8.89 -9.20
N VAL A 114 0.08 -10.14 -9.62
CA VAL A 114 -1.04 -11.09 -9.79
C VAL A 114 -1.67 -11.49 -8.45
N ILE A 115 -0.86 -11.75 -7.43
CA ILE A 115 -1.37 -12.09 -6.07
C ILE A 115 -2.24 -10.96 -5.53
N GLU A 116 -1.80 -9.70 -5.67
CA GLU A 116 -2.54 -8.53 -5.16
C GLU A 116 -3.89 -8.30 -5.85
N THR A 117 -4.17 -8.98 -6.97
CA THR A 117 -5.50 -8.90 -7.61
C THR A 117 -6.59 -9.62 -6.82
N TYR A 118 -6.29 -10.24 -5.66
CA TYR A 118 -7.32 -10.89 -4.83
C TYR A 118 -8.44 -9.95 -4.41
N HIS A 119 -8.22 -8.65 -4.40
CA HIS A 119 -9.24 -7.64 -4.14
C HIS A 119 -10.42 -7.69 -5.13
N ILE A 120 -10.25 -8.29 -6.32
CA ILE A 120 -11.34 -8.48 -7.30
C ILE A 120 -12.49 -9.36 -6.78
N PHE A 121 -12.29 -10.10 -5.70
CA PHE A 121 -13.38 -10.88 -5.07
C PHE A 121 -14.35 -10.00 -4.25
N ASN A 122 -14.08 -8.70 -4.10
CA ASN A 122 -15.05 -7.77 -3.55
C ASN A 122 -16.20 -7.54 -4.57
N PRO A 123 -17.48 -7.68 -4.20
CA PRO A 123 -18.61 -7.55 -5.14
C PRO A 123 -18.74 -6.17 -5.80
N ASN A 124 -18.11 -5.16 -5.25
CA ASN A 124 -18.14 -3.78 -5.78
C ASN A 124 -17.01 -3.48 -6.79
N THR A 125 -16.14 -4.47 -7.09
CA THR A 125 -14.98 -4.26 -7.96
C THR A 125 -15.39 -4.05 -9.42
N THR A 126 -14.61 -3.22 -10.09
CA THR A 126 -14.72 -2.91 -11.52
C THR A 126 -13.51 -3.46 -12.27
N PHE A 127 -13.49 -3.33 -13.60
CA PHE A 127 -12.28 -3.61 -14.37
C PHE A 127 -11.11 -2.70 -13.96
N PHE A 128 -11.40 -1.47 -13.51
CA PHE A 128 -10.36 -0.55 -13.01
C PHE A 128 -9.76 -1.02 -11.70
N SER A 129 -10.55 -1.62 -10.81
CA SER A 129 -10.06 -2.22 -9.57
C SER A 129 -8.96 -3.27 -9.83
N PHE A 130 -9.09 -4.03 -10.92
CA PHE A 130 -8.06 -4.97 -11.34
C PHE A 130 -6.77 -4.25 -11.76
N ILE A 131 -6.86 -3.18 -12.54
CA ILE A 131 -5.69 -2.39 -12.97
C ILE A 131 -5.04 -1.70 -11.77
N VAL A 132 -5.84 -1.13 -10.87
CA VAL A 132 -5.34 -0.53 -9.63
C VAL A 132 -4.58 -1.54 -8.79
N SER A 133 -5.13 -2.75 -8.62
CA SER A 133 -4.47 -3.82 -7.84
C SER A 133 -3.13 -4.22 -8.44
N LEU A 134 -3.01 -4.30 -9.76
CA LEU A 134 -1.73 -4.53 -10.43
C LEU A 134 -0.72 -3.39 -10.16
N CYS A 135 -1.16 -2.13 -10.29
CA CYS A 135 -0.32 -0.97 -10.02
C CYS A 135 0.07 -0.87 -8.53
N TRP A 136 -0.86 -1.23 -7.63
CA TRP A 136 -0.61 -1.33 -6.19
C TRP A 136 0.48 -2.36 -5.90
N GLY A 137 0.31 -3.61 -6.37
CA GLY A 137 1.29 -4.68 -6.20
C GLY A 137 2.68 -4.31 -6.74
N PHE A 138 2.74 -3.62 -7.90
CA PHE A 138 3.97 -3.10 -8.46
C PHE A 138 4.61 -2.05 -7.56
N THR A 139 3.86 -1.03 -7.17
CA THR A 139 4.38 0.10 -6.38
C THR A 139 4.83 -0.35 -4.99
N MET A 140 4.02 -1.15 -4.31
CA MET A 140 4.33 -1.65 -2.97
C MET A 140 5.55 -2.58 -2.99
N SER A 141 5.67 -3.43 -4.03
CA SER A 141 6.88 -4.23 -4.25
C SER A 141 8.10 -3.36 -4.45
N MET A 142 8.00 -2.28 -5.23
CA MET A 142 9.11 -1.38 -5.48
C MET A 142 9.53 -0.56 -4.25
N LEU A 143 8.60 -0.18 -3.36
CA LEU A 143 8.93 0.43 -2.07
C LEU A 143 9.76 -0.52 -1.21
N PHE A 144 9.41 -1.81 -1.19
CA PHE A 144 10.19 -2.84 -0.50
C PHE A 144 11.56 -3.07 -1.18
N VAL A 145 11.61 -3.25 -2.50
CA VAL A 145 12.86 -3.46 -3.25
C VAL A 145 13.84 -2.30 -3.05
N TYR A 146 13.33 -1.09 -2.97
CA TYR A 146 14.13 0.12 -2.77
C TYR A 146 14.81 0.16 -1.40
N THR A 147 14.14 -0.28 -0.33
CA THR A 147 14.69 -0.23 1.04
C THR A 147 15.16 -1.59 1.55
N LYS A 148 14.65 -2.69 0.99
CA LYS A 148 14.73 -4.07 1.51
C LYS A 148 14.19 -4.19 2.94
N ARG A 149 13.27 -3.30 3.31
CA ARG A 149 12.58 -3.28 4.61
C ARG A 149 11.08 -3.13 4.40
N VAL A 150 10.29 -3.71 5.32
CA VAL A 150 8.83 -3.65 5.26
C VAL A 150 8.28 -2.30 5.73
N TRP A 151 9.10 -1.49 6.43
CA TRP A 151 8.61 -0.27 7.05
C TRP A 151 8.16 0.79 6.05
N LEU A 152 8.91 1.01 4.95
CA LEU A 152 8.52 2.01 3.96
C LEU A 152 7.19 1.67 3.27
N PRO A 153 6.99 0.46 2.69
CA PRO A 153 5.68 0.09 2.14
C PRO A 153 4.59 0.11 3.20
N PHE A 154 4.81 -0.42 4.39
CA PHE A 154 3.83 -0.44 5.48
C PHE A 154 3.34 0.97 5.87
N PHE A 155 4.24 1.93 6.08
CA PHE A 155 3.83 3.29 6.41
C PHE A 155 3.24 4.04 5.21
N PHE A 156 3.67 3.74 3.98
CA PHE A 156 2.99 4.21 2.78
C PHE A 156 1.54 3.70 2.74
N HIS A 157 1.33 2.42 3.00
CA HIS A 157 0.01 1.78 3.07
C HIS A 157 -0.89 2.46 4.12
N ILE A 158 -0.38 2.71 5.33
CA ILE A 158 -1.14 3.42 6.36
C ILE A 158 -1.50 4.84 5.93
N GLY A 159 -0.54 5.60 5.38
CA GLY A 159 -0.78 6.96 4.91
C GLY A 159 -1.83 7.02 3.79
N TRP A 160 -1.78 6.06 2.86
CA TRP A 160 -2.74 5.85 1.80
C TRP A 160 -4.15 5.56 2.34
N ASN A 161 -4.26 4.60 3.27
CA ASN A 161 -5.54 4.21 3.88
C ASN A 161 -6.12 5.33 4.75
N PHE A 162 -5.28 6.10 5.45
CA PHE A 162 -5.73 7.23 6.25
C PHE A 162 -6.25 8.39 5.40
N ALA A 163 -5.58 8.69 4.29
CA ALA A 163 -5.92 9.83 3.44
C ALA A 163 -7.32 9.71 2.82
N GLN A 164 -7.81 8.51 2.54
CA GLN A 164 -9.10 8.31 1.88
C GLN A 164 -10.27 8.79 2.76
N PRO A 165 -10.50 8.26 3.97
CA PRO A 165 -11.55 8.78 4.85
C PRO A 165 -11.25 10.20 5.34
N PHE A 166 -9.97 10.61 5.41
CA PHE A 166 -9.62 12.01 5.70
C PHE A 166 -10.28 12.96 4.69
N TYR A 167 -10.22 12.64 3.40
CA TYR A 167 -10.85 13.43 2.34
C TYR A 167 -12.31 13.04 2.05
N GLY A 168 -12.92 12.17 2.84
CA GLY A 168 -14.32 11.78 2.68
C GLY A 168 -14.57 10.71 1.60
N SER A 169 -13.53 10.08 1.08
CA SER A 169 -13.64 8.94 0.17
C SER A 169 -13.90 7.64 0.94
N ASN A 170 -14.59 6.70 0.31
CA ASN A 170 -14.60 5.32 0.79
C ASN A 170 -13.20 4.72 0.67
N LEU A 171 -12.91 3.71 1.48
CA LEU A 171 -11.70 2.94 1.44
C LEU A 171 -12.03 1.50 1.03
N THR A 172 -11.59 1.08 -0.14
CA THR A 172 -11.86 -0.28 -0.68
C THR A 172 -13.36 -0.64 -0.63
N GLY A 173 -14.23 0.34 -0.86
CA GLY A 173 -15.68 0.20 -0.76
C GLY A 173 -16.24 0.20 0.66
N LEU A 174 -15.43 0.38 1.70
CA LEU A 174 -15.88 0.56 3.08
C LEU A 174 -16.34 2.02 3.28
N ASP A 175 -17.60 2.19 3.64
CA ASP A 175 -18.23 3.49 3.91
C ASP A 175 -18.42 3.77 5.41
N ASN A 176 -18.18 2.77 6.26
CA ASN A 176 -18.44 2.79 7.70
C ASN A 176 -17.25 3.26 8.55
N MET A 177 -16.19 3.74 7.94
CA MET A 177 -15.02 4.25 8.68
C MET A 177 -15.26 5.63 9.33
N GLY A 178 -16.33 6.30 8.91
CA GLY A 178 -16.52 7.72 9.16
C GLY A 178 -15.60 8.57 8.27
N LYS A 179 -15.83 9.88 8.28
CA LYS A 179 -15.15 10.84 7.40
C LYS A 179 -14.71 12.05 8.23
N ILE A 180 -13.48 12.54 7.99
CA ILE A 180 -13.00 13.76 8.63
C ILE A 180 -13.49 14.98 7.85
N ILE A 181 -13.33 14.96 6.52
CA ILE A 181 -13.90 15.96 5.63
C ILE A 181 -15.17 15.38 5.02
N HIS A 182 -16.29 16.01 5.27
CA HIS A 182 -17.53 15.70 4.56
C HIS A 182 -17.45 16.32 3.18
N SER A 183 -17.37 15.48 2.17
CA SER A 183 -17.15 15.89 0.79
C SER A 183 -18.10 15.17 -0.15
N LYS A 184 -18.26 15.73 -1.33
CA LYS A 184 -19.04 15.16 -2.43
C LYS A 184 -18.13 14.94 -3.63
N PHE A 185 -18.22 13.74 -4.19
CA PHE A 185 -17.53 13.38 -5.42
C PHE A 185 -18.56 13.38 -6.54
N GLU A 186 -18.41 14.31 -7.49
CA GLU A 186 -19.28 14.47 -8.64
C GLU A 186 -18.46 14.26 -9.92
N GLY A 187 -19.05 13.58 -10.92
CA GLY A 187 -18.38 13.36 -12.17
C GLY A 187 -18.31 11.88 -12.57
N PRO A 188 -17.61 11.58 -13.68
CA PRO A 188 -17.51 10.21 -14.19
C PRO A 188 -16.81 9.29 -13.18
N VAL A 189 -17.35 8.06 -13.02
CA VAL A 189 -16.80 7.03 -12.11
C VAL A 189 -15.32 6.74 -12.42
N LEU A 190 -14.91 6.83 -13.68
CA LEU A 190 -13.51 6.69 -14.11
C LEU A 190 -12.54 7.61 -13.35
N PHE A 191 -12.98 8.81 -12.99
CA PHE A 191 -12.18 9.79 -12.26
C PHE A 191 -12.39 9.74 -10.76
N THR A 192 -13.61 9.46 -10.31
CA THR A 192 -13.98 9.52 -8.89
C THR A 192 -13.80 8.19 -8.15
N GLY A 193 -13.67 7.06 -8.89
CA GLY A 193 -13.57 5.71 -8.34
C GLY A 193 -14.89 5.13 -7.82
N GLY A 194 -15.99 5.89 -7.95
CA GLY A 194 -17.34 5.42 -7.62
C GLY A 194 -17.49 4.90 -6.18
N GLY A 195 -18.14 3.75 -6.03
CA GLY A 195 -18.42 3.14 -4.73
C GLY A 195 -17.21 2.56 -4.02
N ILE A 196 -16.15 2.21 -4.74
CA ILE A 196 -14.88 1.74 -4.14
C ILE A 196 -14.16 2.89 -3.45
N GLY A 197 -14.15 4.07 -4.05
CA GLY A 197 -13.46 5.26 -3.58
C GLY A 197 -12.38 5.73 -4.55
N ILE A 198 -11.72 6.85 -4.20
CA ILE A 198 -10.74 7.52 -5.06
C ILE A 198 -9.58 6.61 -5.51
N GLU A 199 -9.27 5.59 -4.77
CA GLU A 199 -8.23 4.62 -5.13
C GLU A 199 -8.55 3.88 -6.44
N ASP A 200 -9.83 3.71 -6.80
CA ASP A 200 -10.28 3.04 -8.03
C ASP A 200 -10.38 4.00 -9.24
N SER A 201 -9.70 5.12 -9.19
CA SER A 201 -9.70 6.12 -10.26
C SER A 201 -8.52 5.96 -11.22
N ILE A 202 -8.71 6.41 -12.47
CA ILE A 202 -7.64 6.45 -13.47
C ILE A 202 -6.49 7.36 -13.02
N ILE A 203 -6.78 8.43 -12.27
CA ILE A 203 -5.78 9.34 -11.70
C ILE A 203 -4.86 8.57 -10.76
N THR A 204 -5.45 7.79 -9.88
CA THR A 204 -4.73 6.96 -8.90
C THR A 204 -3.86 5.91 -9.58
N VAL A 205 -4.36 5.26 -10.65
CA VAL A 205 -3.58 4.34 -11.49
C VAL A 205 -2.30 5.01 -12.01
N PHE A 206 -2.43 6.21 -12.61
CA PHE A 206 -1.27 6.95 -13.12
C PHE A 206 -0.28 7.34 -12.03
N ILE A 207 -0.76 7.77 -10.85
CA ILE A 207 0.10 8.14 -9.73
C ILE A 207 0.87 6.91 -9.22
N LEU A 208 0.17 5.80 -8.93
CA LEU A 208 0.81 4.55 -8.48
C LEU A 208 1.82 4.06 -9.51
N PHE A 209 1.44 3.94 -10.77
CA PHE A 209 2.33 3.48 -11.81
C PHE A 209 3.59 4.35 -11.93
N SER A 210 3.43 5.68 -11.87
CA SER A 210 4.55 6.64 -11.92
C SER A 210 5.50 6.48 -10.74
N ILE A 211 4.97 6.28 -9.53
CA ILE A 211 5.77 6.00 -8.32
C ILE A 211 6.55 4.70 -8.51
N GLY A 212 5.87 3.62 -8.94
CA GLY A 212 6.51 2.33 -9.17
C GLY A 212 7.64 2.39 -10.19
N VAL A 213 7.40 3.06 -11.33
CA VAL A 213 8.41 3.25 -12.39
C VAL A 213 9.59 4.08 -11.89
N PHE A 214 9.34 5.18 -11.19
CA PHE A 214 10.40 6.00 -10.59
C PHE A 214 11.29 5.17 -9.65
N LEU A 215 10.67 4.41 -8.73
CA LEU A 215 11.38 3.55 -7.78
C LEU A 215 12.13 2.41 -8.49
N TYR A 216 11.56 1.86 -9.57
CA TYR A 216 12.24 0.84 -10.38
C TYR A 216 13.52 1.39 -11.00
N HIS A 217 13.44 2.54 -11.67
CA HIS A 217 14.62 3.18 -12.25
C HIS A 217 15.68 3.51 -11.19
N ARG A 218 15.25 4.02 -10.05
CA ARG A 218 16.14 4.34 -8.94
C ARG A 218 16.82 3.08 -8.39
N SER A 219 16.03 2.03 -8.13
CA SER A 219 16.54 0.74 -7.62
C SER A 219 17.49 0.07 -8.61
N ASN A 220 17.20 0.17 -9.91
CA ASN A 220 18.08 -0.37 -10.94
C ASN A 220 19.44 0.35 -11.00
N LYS A 221 19.43 1.69 -10.92
CA LYS A 221 20.68 2.50 -10.85
C LYS A 221 21.50 2.17 -9.61
N GLU A 222 20.86 1.88 -8.48
CA GLU A 222 21.50 1.56 -7.22
C GLU A 222 21.89 0.07 -7.09
N GLY A 223 21.69 -0.74 -8.15
CA GLY A 223 22.05 -2.16 -8.16
C GLY A 223 21.20 -3.04 -7.23
N LYS A 224 19.97 -2.60 -6.86
CA LYS A 224 19.07 -3.30 -5.93
C LYS A 224 18.19 -4.34 -6.63
N ILE A 225 18.16 -4.35 -7.97
CA ILE A 225 17.42 -5.32 -8.78
C ILE A 225 18.23 -6.60 -8.86
N ILE A 226 17.71 -7.67 -8.29
CA ILE A 226 18.35 -9.00 -8.29
C ILE A 226 18.08 -9.68 -9.64
N LYS A 227 19.13 -10.05 -10.35
CA LYS A 227 19.02 -10.83 -11.59
C LYS A 227 18.76 -12.30 -11.28
N ARG A 228 17.92 -12.95 -12.08
CA ARG A 228 17.70 -14.40 -11.99
C ARG A 228 19.05 -15.14 -12.09
N LYS A 229 19.30 -16.03 -11.13
CA LYS A 229 20.45 -16.94 -11.22
C LYS A 229 20.22 -17.89 -12.39
N LYS A 230 21.18 -17.99 -13.32
CA LYS A 230 21.14 -19.05 -14.34
C LYS A 230 21.26 -20.40 -13.63
N ILE A 231 20.24 -21.22 -13.74
CA ILE A 231 20.35 -22.63 -13.32
C ILE A 231 21.38 -23.25 -14.26
N LYS A 232 22.55 -23.63 -13.73
CA LYS A 232 23.47 -24.50 -14.48
C LYS A 232 22.79 -25.85 -14.50
N LEU A 233 22.21 -26.21 -15.65
CA LEU A 233 21.79 -27.55 -15.97
C LEU A 233 23.03 -28.45 -16.12
#